data_e2f3e87fc73498c6cdd0342d2202d925
#
_entry.id   e2f3e87fc73498c6cdd0342d2202d925
#
_cell.length_a   1.000
_cell.length_b   1.000
_cell.length_c   1.000
_cell.angle_alpha   90.00
_cell.angle_beta   90.00
_cell.angle_gamma   90.00
#
_symmetry.space_group_name_H-M   'P 1'
#
loop_
_entity.id
_entity.type
_entity.pdbx_description
1 polymer ?
#
loop_
_entity_poly.entity_id
_entity_poly.type
_entity_poly.pdbx_seq_one_letter_code
_entity_poly.pdbx_strand_id
1 'polypeptide(L)'
;TVVIQALHTADIAILEIRKIDDCTLIQIIDQETLPLEVQNRIKSLEAKALINGFAGSTAPHPIWQLDTTGAVGWYNTAYESLYMTVFGEAPQKDKPLFDVANTTANPLGSRRTSVKSPKDGKTLWFDISSVKIDDGVMCHASDINAVISAEIAQRNFVQTLAKTFAQLSTGLAIFDRNSQLALFNPALVDLSALPVEFLSARPDMLSFFDRLRDNRVMPE
;
A
#
# COMPACT_ATOMS: atom_id res chain seq x y z
N THR A 1 22.94 27.55 25.38
CA THR A 1 23.86 27.16 24.30
C THR A 1 23.04 26.86 23.06
N VAL A 2 23.31 27.53 21.94
CA VAL A 2 22.60 27.31 20.65
C VAL A 2 23.63 26.78 19.64
N VAL A 3 23.26 25.72 18.93
CA VAL A 3 24.09 25.15 17.87
C VAL A 3 23.67 25.76 16.53
N ILE A 4 24.60 26.33 15.81
CA ILE A 4 24.37 26.92 14.48
C ILE A 4 25.32 26.26 13.48
N GLN A 5 24.77 25.80 12.36
CA GLN A 5 25.56 25.27 11.24
C GLN A 5 25.92 26.42 10.29
N ALA A 6 27.17 26.48 9.90
CA ALA A 6 27.61 27.47 8.92
C ALA A 6 27.03 27.17 7.53
N LEU A 7 26.51 28.22 6.83
CA LEU A 7 25.80 28.11 5.56
C LEU A 7 26.65 27.59 4.38
N HIS A 8 27.99 27.60 4.47
CA HIS A 8 28.89 27.30 3.36
C HIS A 8 30.04 26.32 3.68
N THR A 9 30.12 25.81 4.90
CA THR A 9 31.13 24.83 5.30
C THR A 9 30.47 23.71 6.09
N ALA A 10 31.06 22.51 6.04
CA ALA A 10 30.60 21.37 6.83
C ALA A 10 30.89 21.53 8.34
N ASP A 11 31.46 22.68 8.75
CA ASP A 11 31.85 22.93 10.10
C ASP A 11 30.67 23.38 10.96
N ILE A 12 30.47 22.72 12.07
CA ILE A 12 29.44 23.05 13.08
C ILE A 12 30.11 23.97 14.11
N ALA A 13 29.66 25.22 14.17
CA ALA A 13 30.06 26.14 15.22
C ALA A 13 29.00 26.15 16.34
N ILE A 14 29.44 26.06 17.58
CA ILE A 14 28.57 26.13 18.75
C ILE A 14 28.65 27.53 19.33
N LEU A 15 27.50 28.19 19.38
CA LEU A 15 27.37 29.52 20.04
C LEU A 15 26.94 29.33 21.47
N GLU A 16 27.78 29.78 22.40
CA GLU A 16 27.40 29.94 23.79
C GLU A 16 26.96 31.39 24.03
N ILE A 17 25.73 31.57 24.49
CA ILE A 17 25.16 32.85 24.82
C ILE A 17 25.04 32.91 26.36
N ARG A 18 25.77 33.79 27.00
CA ARG A 18 25.69 34.06 28.44
C ARG A 18 25.25 35.49 28.68
N LYS A 19 24.28 35.70 29.56
CA LYS A 19 23.91 37.00 30.04
C LYS A 19 24.74 37.28 31.32
N ILE A 20 25.51 38.37 31.29
CA ILE A 20 26.33 38.85 32.42
C ILE A 20 25.87 40.28 32.68
N ASP A 21 25.14 40.49 33.77
CA ASP A 21 24.51 41.77 34.13
C ASP A 21 23.66 42.32 32.96
N ASP A 22 23.98 43.48 32.43
CA ASP A 22 23.30 44.13 31.30
C ASP A 22 23.91 43.79 29.95
N CYS A 23 24.94 42.94 29.89
CA CYS A 23 25.62 42.55 28.66
C CYS A 23 25.30 41.13 28.29
N THR A 24 25.20 40.85 26.94
CA THR A 24 25.11 39.50 26.42
C THR A 24 26.43 39.11 25.76
N LEU A 25 27.11 38.13 26.37
CA LEU A 25 28.33 37.57 25.80
C LEU A 25 27.92 36.46 24.79
N ILE A 26 28.41 36.58 23.57
CA ILE A 26 28.28 35.57 22.53
C ILE A 26 29.68 35.04 22.22
N GLN A 27 29.91 33.77 22.47
CA GLN A 27 31.21 33.13 22.21
C GLN A 27 31.02 31.97 21.23
N ILE A 28 31.87 31.92 20.21
CA ILE A 28 31.95 30.77 19.30
C ILE A 28 32.91 29.78 19.97
N ILE A 29 32.42 28.56 20.20
CA ILE A 29 33.20 27.50 20.86
C ILE A 29 33.54 26.44 19.81
N ASP A 30 34.80 26.08 19.67
CA ASP A 30 35.23 24.97 18.88
C ASP A 30 34.76 23.65 19.50
N GLN A 31 34.38 22.65 18.65
CA GLN A 31 33.94 21.34 19.11
C GLN A 31 34.98 20.63 20.00
N GLU A 32 36.27 20.88 19.78
CA GLU A 32 37.36 20.30 20.56
C GLU A 32 37.44 20.80 22.00
N THR A 33 36.84 21.96 22.31
CA THR A 33 36.83 22.58 23.66
C THR A 33 35.65 22.14 24.52
N LEU A 34 34.74 21.36 23.99
CA LEU A 34 33.55 20.86 24.69
C LEU A 34 33.91 19.73 25.68
N PRO A 35 33.15 19.58 26.78
CA PRO A 35 33.26 18.39 27.62
C PRO A 35 33.14 17.10 26.82
N LEU A 36 33.92 16.09 27.15
CA LEU A 36 33.99 14.80 26.42
C LEU A 36 32.62 14.14 26.27
N GLU A 37 31.74 14.27 27.27
CA GLU A 37 30.36 13.75 27.22
C GLU A 37 29.53 14.40 26.11
N VAL A 38 29.68 15.73 25.93
CA VAL A 38 28.95 16.49 24.89
C VAL A 38 29.50 16.13 23.53
N GLN A 39 30.81 16.03 23.35
CA GLN A 39 31.44 15.57 22.12
C GLN A 39 30.96 14.16 21.72
N ASN A 40 30.93 13.21 22.66
CA ASN A 40 30.46 11.86 22.45
C ASN A 40 28.97 11.84 22.07
N ARG A 41 28.18 12.71 22.68
CA ARG A 41 26.74 12.83 22.36
C ARG A 41 26.52 13.35 20.95
N ILE A 42 27.27 14.39 20.53
CA ILE A 42 27.22 14.94 19.16
C ILE A 42 27.62 13.86 18.16
N LYS A 43 28.76 13.20 18.32
CA LYS A 43 29.21 12.12 17.45
C LYS A 43 28.19 10.96 17.36
N SER A 44 27.56 10.62 18.48
CA SER A 44 26.53 9.59 18.51
C SER A 44 25.26 10.00 17.73
N LEU A 45 24.87 11.27 17.79
CA LEU A 45 23.72 11.80 17.05
C LEU A 45 24.03 11.92 15.57
N GLU A 46 25.22 12.37 15.19
CA GLU A 46 25.69 12.43 13.81
C GLU A 46 25.75 11.04 13.17
N ALA A 47 26.30 10.04 13.88
CA ALA A 47 26.32 8.67 13.43
C ALA A 47 24.91 8.09 13.22
N LYS A 48 23.99 8.37 14.13
CA LYS A 48 22.58 7.94 14.00
C LYS A 48 21.90 8.64 12.82
N ALA A 49 22.11 9.94 12.64
CA ALA A 49 21.57 10.70 11.51
C ALA A 49 22.08 10.15 10.18
N LEU A 50 23.38 9.82 10.10
CA LEU A 50 23.99 9.24 8.91
C LEU A 50 23.42 7.85 8.60
N ILE A 51 23.30 6.97 9.59
CA ILE A 51 22.73 5.63 9.43
C ILE A 51 21.27 5.72 8.98
N ASN A 52 20.47 6.56 9.63
CA ASN A 52 19.07 6.74 9.28
C ASN A 52 18.90 7.34 7.88
N GLY A 53 19.72 8.32 7.52
CA GLY A 53 19.74 8.91 6.18
C GLY A 53 20.13 7.91 5.11
N PHE A 54 21.15 7.08 5.36
CA PHE A 54 21.56 6.01 4.45
C PHE A 54 20.47 4.93 4.31
N ALA A 55 19.89 4.47 5.42
CA ALA A 55 18.82 3.47 5.40
C ALA A 55 17.59 3.97 4.62
N GLY A 56 17.23 5.24 4.81
CA GLY A 56 16.12 5.85 4.07
C GLY A 56 16.42 5.99 2.56
N SER A 57 17.61 6.46 2.21
CA SER A 57 17.99 6.68 0.81
C SER A 57 18.16 5.40 0.00
N THR A 58 18.58 4.29 0.64
CA THR A 58 18.81 3.00 -0.01
C THR A 58 17.65 2.01 0.13
N ALA A 59 16.57 2.40 0.81
CA ALA A 59 15.40 1.56 0.95
C ALA A 59 14.85 1.13 -0.43
N PRO A 60 14.45 -0.15 -0.60
CA PRO A 60 14.00 -0.68 -1.89
C PRO A 60 12.61 -0.15 -2.30
N HIS A 61 11.89 0.46 -1.37
CA HIS A 61 10.57 1.03 -1.61
C HIS A 61 10.64 2.55 -1.77
N PRO A 62 9.80 3.18 -2.62
CA PRO A 62 9.70 4.63 -2.70
C PRO A 62 9.35 5.26 -1.37
N ILE A 63 10.19 6.17 -0.91
CA ILE A 63 9.97 7.01 0.28
C ILE A 63 10.15 8.46 -0.14
N TRP A 64 9.24 9.32 0.29
CA TRP A 64 9.31 10.76 0.03
C TRP A 64 8.68 11.56 1.15
N GLN A 65 9.08 12.80 1.25
CA GLN A 65 8.53 13.77 2.18
C GLN A 65 7.78 14.84 1.42
N LEU A 66 6.59 15.14 1.87
CA LEU A 66 5.83 16.32 1.46
C LEU A 66 5.99 17.40 2.54
N ASP A 67 6.23 18.62 2.10
CA ASP A 67 6.23 19.79 2.98
C ASP A 67 4.80 20.19 3.37
N THR A 68 4.68 21.27 4.14
CA THR A 68 3.37 21.80 4.60
C THR A 68 2.50 22.32 3.47
N THR A 69 3.07 22.57 2.28
CA THR A 69 2.34 23.02 1.08
C THR A 69 1.89 21.82 0.22
N GLY A 70 2.37 20.61 0.53
CA GLY A 70 2.13 19.40 -0.25
C GLY A 70 3.12 19.17 -1.39
N ALA A 71 4.18 20.00 -1.48
CA ALA A 71 5.25 19.80 -2.44
C ALA A 71 6.27 18.78 -1.96
N VAL A 72 6.94 18.09 -2.90
CA VAL A 72 7.96 17.09 -2.60
C VAL A 72 9.25 17.79 -2.15
N GLY A 73 9.57 17.66 -0.85
CA GLY A 73 10.78 18.24 -0.25
C GLY A 73 11.99 17.31 -0.33
N TRP A 74 11.78 16.01 -0.13
CA TRP A 74 12.82 14.99 -0.16
C TRP A 74 12.27 13.67 -0.70
N TYR A 75 13.12 12.86 -1.32
CA TYR A 75 12.80 11.51 -1.80
C TYR A 75 14.05 10.62 -1.84
N ASN A 76 13.84 9.30 -1.84
CA ASN A 76 14.91 8.32 -1.98
C ASN A 76 15.11 7.87 -3.43
N THR A 77 16.17 7.09 -3.67
CA THR A 77 16.52 6.57 -5.00
C THR A 77 15.42 5.71 -5.62
N ALA A 78 14.66 4.95 -4.80
CA ALA A 78 13.56 4.13 -5.31
C ALA A 78 12.40 4.99 -5.85
N TYR A 79 12.09 6.11 -5.19
CA TYR A 79 11.11 7.07 -5.69
C TYR A 79 11.55 7.71 -7.01
N GLU A 80 12.80 8.15 -7.08
CA GLU A 80 13.38 8.73 -8.29
C GLU A 80 13.34 7.75 -9.47
N SER A 81 13.77 6.52 -9.25
CA SER A 81 13.76 5.46 -10.27
C SER A 81 12.34 5.17 -10.78
N LEU A 82 11.37 5.11 -9.88
CA LEU A 82 9.96 4.91 -10.24
C LEU A 82 9.43 6.11 -11.02
N TYR A 83 9.73 7.33 -10.58
CA TYR A 83 9.32 8.57 -11.26
C TYR A 83 9.85 8.63 -12.69
N MET A 84 11.15 8.36 -12.88
CA MET A 84 11.78 8.29 -14.20
C MET A 84 11.15 7.20 -15.08
N THR A 85 10.80 6.06 -14.50
CA THR A 85 10.13 4.97 -15.22
C THR A 85 8.73 5.37 -15.71
N VAL A 86 7.99 6.10 -14.87
CA VAL A 86 6.63 6.52 -15.16
C VAL A 86 6.61 7.71 -16.11
N PHE A 87 7.35 8.78 -15.81
CA PHE A 87 7.25 10.04 -16.54
C PHE A 87 8.37 10.25 -17.56
N GLY A 88 9.50 9.52 -17.46
CA GLY A 88 10.66 9.69 -18.33
C GLY A 88 11.49 10.94 -18.02
N GLU A 89 11.25 11.60 -16.91
CA GLU A 89 11.92 12.83 -16.47
C GLU A 89 12.28 12.74 -14.98
N ALA A 90 13.17 13.62 -14.51
CA ALA A 90 13.52 13.70 -13.09
C ALA A 90 12.36 14.22 -12.24
N PRO A 91 12.27 13.83 -10.93
CA PRO A 91 11.22 14.27 -10.05
C PRO A 91 11.13 15.80 -9.94
N GLN A 92 9.89 16.31 -10.04
CA GLN A 92 9.58 17.73 -9.92
C GLN A 92 8.86 17.98 -8.58
N LYS A 93 9.18 19.10 -7.91
CA LYS A 93 8.60 19.42 -6.59
C LYS A 93 7.09 19.55 -6.63
N ASP A 94 6.56 20.18 -7.67
CA ASP A 94 5.15 20.52 -7.81
C ASP A 94 4.31 19.41 -8.48
N LYS A 95 4.99 18.30 -8.90
CA LYS A 95 4.35 17.17 -9.57
C LYS A 95 4.67 15.86 -8.84
N PRO A 96 4.02 15.58 -7.73
CA PRO A 96 4.26 14.34 -7.00
C PRO A 96 3.84 13.12 -7.83
N LEU A 97 4.57 11.99 -7.65
CA LEU A 97 4.24 10.73 -8.32
C LEU A 97 2.87 10.19 -7.94
N PHE A 98 2.46 10.43 -6.69
CA PHE A 98 1.19 10.02 -6.13
C PHE A 98 0.42 11.24 -5.61
N ASP A 99 -0.85 11.32 -5.95
CA ASP A 99 -1.74 12.32 -5.35
C ASP A 99 -2.09 11.93 -3.92
N VAL A 100 -1.40 12.55 -2.96
CA VAL A 100 -1.54 12.30 -1.52
C VAL A 100 -2.42 13.36 -0.85
N ALA A 101 -2.90 14.37 -1.58
CA ALA A 101 -3.63 15.51 -1.04
C ALA A 101 -4.84 15.12 -0.16
N ASN A 102 -5.43 13.95 -0.39
CA ASN A 102 -6.53 13.41 0.42
C ASN A 102 -6.07 12.47 1.57
N THR A 103 -4.76 12.26 1.75
CA THR A 103 -4.22 11.32 2.76
C THR A 103 -4.10 11.97 4.13
N THR A 104 -4.12 13.30 4.21
CA THR A 104 -4.06 14.06 5.47
C THR A 104 -5.28 13.84 6.37
N ALA A 105 -6.39 13.33 5.83
CA ALA A 105 -7.61 13.07 6.61
C ALA A 105 -7.53 11.78 7.46
N ASN A 106 -6.58 10.88 7.19
CA ASN A 106 -6.41 9.64 7.98
C ASN A 106 -4.91 9.30 8.10
N PRO A 107 -4.19 9.88 9.07
CA PRO A 107 -2.73 9.80 9.20
C PRO A 107 -2.19 8.39 9.53
N LEU A 108 -3.03 7.39 9.71
CA LEU A 108 -2.67 6.00 10.02
C LEU A 108 -3.24 5.00 8.99
N GLY A 109 -3.80 5.48 7.88
CA GLY A 109 -4.44 4.64 6.86
C GLY A 109 -3.50 4.32 5.71
N SER A 110 -3.40 3.04 5.36
CA SER A 110 -2.86 2.57 4.08
C SER A 110 -3.90 2.79 2.99
N ARG A 111 -3.47 3.32 1.83
CA ARG A 111 -4.36 3.58 0.68
C ARG A 111 -3.81 2.96 -0.58
N ARG A 112 -4.59 2.08 -1.19
CA ARG A 112 -4.29 1.57 -2.54
C ARG A 112 -4.48 2.67 -3.58
N THR A 113 -3.46 2.91 -4.38
CA THR A 113 -3.46 3.85 -5.50
C THR A 113 -2.79 3.24 -6.72
N SER A 114 -3.01 3.82 -7.87
CA SER A 114 -2.37 3.37 -9.10
C SER A 114 -1.76 4.53 -9.86
N VAL A 115 -0.65 4.25 -10.52
CA VAL A 115 0.00 5.17 -11.44
C VAL A 115 0.02 4.52 -12.83
N LYS A 116 -0.43 5.24 -13.82
CA LYS A 116 -0.38 4.77 -15.20
C LYS A 116 0.87 5.30 -15.88
N SER A 117 1.72 4.39 -16.35
CA SER A 117 2.88 4.75 -17.14
C SER A 117 2.42 5.19 -18.54
N PRO A 118 2.72 6.45 -18.95
CA PRO A 118 2.36 6.92 -20.29
C PRO A 118 3.17 6.23 -21.40
N LYS A 119 4.32 5.62 -21.04
CA LYS A 119 5.25 5.02 -21.98
C LYS A 119 4.77 3.66 -22.52
N ASP A 120 4.20 2.82 -21.67
CA ASP A 120 3.76 1.46 -22.02
C ASP A 120 2.28 1.18 -21.68
N GLY A 121 1.59 2.18 -21.15
CA GLY A 121 0.17 2.09 -20.76
C GLY A 121 -0.08 1.19 -19.56
N LYS A 122 0.95 0.64 -18.91
CA LYS A 122 0.81 -0.23 -17.74
C LYS A 122 0.33 0.56 -16.54
N THR A 123 -0.56 -0.04 -15.78
CA THR A 123 -1.01 0.47 -14.49
C THR A 123 -0.24 -0.25 -13.40
N LEU A 124 0.52 0.52 -12.61
CA LEU A 124 1.26 0.02 -11.44
C LEU A 124 0.47 0.38 -10.18
N TRP A 125 0.32 -0.59 -9.30
CA TRP A 125 -0.45 -0.46 -8.07
C TRP A 125 0.45 -0.41 -6.84
N PHE A 126 0.16 0.53 -5.98
CA PHE A 126 0.90 0.76 -4.74
C PHE A 126 -0.05 0.92 -3.56
N ASP A 127 0.41 0.50 -2.41
CA ASP A 127 -0.18 0.78 -1.13
C ASP A 127 0.65 1.88 -0.45
N ILE A 128 0.03 3.05 -0.22
CA ILE A 128 0.70 4.21 0.33
C ILE A 128 0.35 4.35 1.79
N SER A 129 1.37 4.39 2.63
CA SER A 129 1.28 4.76 4.04
C SER A 129 1.91 6.14 4.25
N SER A 130 1.33 6.92 5.13
CA SER A 130 1.84 8.25 5.48
C SER A 130 1.87 8.46 6.98
N VAL A 131 2.89 9.19 7.44
CA VAL A 131 3.07 9.57 8.85
C VAL A 131 3.35 11.06 8.91
N LYS A 132 2.62 11.75 9.77
CA LYS A 132 2.84 13.17 10.03
C LYS A 132 4.15 13.36 10.78
N ILE A 133 4.98 14.29 10.32
CA ILE A 133 6.21 14.74 10.96
C ILE A 133 6.12 16.25 11.21
N ASP A 134 7.07 16.83 11.96
CA ASP A 134 7.02 18.23 12.34
C ASP A 134 6.95 19.18 11.14
N ASP A 135 7.70 18.90 10.07
CA ASP A 135 7.81 19.73 8.88
C ASP A 135 7.00 19.19 7.67
N GLY A 136 5.96 18.39 7.91
CA GLY A 136 5.13 17.88 6.82
C GLY A 136 4.66 16.43 6.99
N VAL A 137 4.74 15.66 5.92
CA VAL A 137 4.28 14.26 5.89
C VAL A 137 5.35 13.37 5.25
N MET A 138 5.76 12.33 5.95
CA MET A 138 6.59 11.27 5.37
C MET A 138 5.69 10.19 4.78
N CYS A 139 5.92 9.85 3.52
CA CYS A 139 5.16 8.86 2.78
C CYS A 139 6.05 7.71 2.33
N HIS A 140 5.46 6.53 2.23
CA HIS A 140 6.13 5.38 1.68
C HIS A 140 5.14 4.56 0.83
N ALA A 141 5.59 4.02 -0.30
CA ALA A 141 4.78 3.21 -1.19
C ALA A 141 5.31 1.76 -1.26
N SER A 142 4.41 0.81 -1.02
CA SER A 142 4.69 -0.61 -1.21
C SER A 142 4.11 -1.08 -2.55
N ASP A 143 4.89 -1.77 -3.35
CA ASP A 143 4.42 -2.40 -4.59
C ASP A 143 3.47 -3.55 -4.26
N ILE A 144 2.23 -3.48 -4.78
CA ILE A 144 1.19 -4.50 -4.60
C ILE A 144 0.75 -5.13 -5.93
N ASN A 145 1.53 -4.96 -7.01
CA ASN A 145 1.17 -5.49 -8.33
C ASN A 145 0.99 -7.01 -8.32
N ALA A 146 1.81 -7.76 -7.59
CA ALA A 146 1.67 -9.20 -7.43
C ALA A 146 0.35 -9.57 -6.74
N VAL A 147 -0.04 -8.82 -5.71
CA VAL A 147 -1.31 -9.04 -4.97
C VAL A 147 -2.50 -8.76 -5.90
N ILE A 148 -2.50 -7.63 -6.59
CA ILE A 148 -3.57 -7.27 -7.53
C ILE A 148 -3.67 -8.30 -8.67
N SER A 149 -2.54 -8.76 -9.20
CA SER A 149 -2.52 -9.78 -10.24
C SER A 149 -3.11 -11.11 -9.76
N ALA A 150 -2.79 -11.52 -8.52
CA ALA A 150 -3.36 -12.71 -7.90
C ALA A 150 -4.88 -12.56 -7.66
N GLU A 151 -5.33 -11.39 -7.15
CA GLU A 151 -6.76 -11.11 -6.96
C GLU A 151 -7.55 -11.17 -8.30
N ILE A 152 -6.98 -10.61 -9.38
CA ILE A 152 -7.57 -10.66 -10.72
C ILE A 152 -7.60 -12.10 -11.26
N ALA A 153 -6.50 -12.84 -11.14
CA ALA A 153 -6.41 -14.22 -11.58
C ALA A 153 -7.44 -15.10 -10.85
N GLN A 154 -7.56 -14.96 -9.54
CA GLN A 154 -8.55 -15.67 -8.73
C GLN A 154 -9.97 -15.35 -9.18
N ARG A 155 -10.29 -14.07 -9.39
CA ARG A 155 -11.62 -13.65 -9.87
C ARG A 155 -11.93 -14.24 -11.24
N ASN A 156 -10.99 -14.15 -12.18
CA ASN A 156 -11.14 -14.70 -13.53
C ASN A 156 -11.33 -16.23 -13.50
N PHE A 157 -10.59 -16.92 -12.62
CA PHE A 157 -10.72 -18.36 -12.43
C PHE A 157 -12.14 -18.74 -11.95
N VAL A 158 -12.64 -18.06 -10.90
CA VAL A 158 -14.00 -18.29 -10.38
C VAL A 158 -15.05 -18.00 -11.45
N GLN A 159 -14.92 -16.89 -12.20
CA GLN A 159 -15.83 -16.55 -13.28
C GLN A 159 -15.82 -17.61 -14.41
N THR A 160 -14.63 -18.09 -14.77
CA THR A 160 -14.50 -19.12 -15.80
C THR A 160 -15.13 -20.42 -15.35
N LEU A 161 -14.90 -20.86 -14.11
CA LEU A 161 -15.54 -22.03 -13.53
C LEU A 161 -17.07 -21.89 -13.53
N ALA A 162 -17.59 -20.76 -13.06
CA ALA A 162 -19.03 -20.50 -13.03
C ALA A 162 -19.64 -20.53 -14.43
N LYS A 163 -18.97 -19.91 -15.41
CA LYS A 163 -19.41 -19.93 -16.81
C LYS A 163 -19.40 -21.34 -17.38
N THR A 164 -18.31 -22.10 -17.19
CA THR A 164 -18.20 -23.49 -17.66
C THR A 164 -19.28 -24.36 -17.05
N PHE A 165 -19.49 -24.25 -15.72
CA PHE A 165 -20.53 -24.98 -14.99
C PHE A 165 -21.92 -24.67 -15.52
N ALA A 166 -22.21 -23.40 -15.84
CA ALA A 166 -23.49 -23.00 -16.41
C ALA A 166 -23.70 -23.47 -17.86
N GLN A 167 -22.61 -23.67 -18.62
CA GLN A 167 -22.67 -24.09 -20.05
C GLN A 167 -22.66 -25.61 -20.25
N LEU A 168 -22.48 -26.39 -19.18
CA LEU A 168 -22.54 -27.83 -19.29
C LEU A 168 -23.97 -28.28 -19.69
N SER A 169 -24.06 -29.17 -20.66
CA SER A 169 -25.32 -29.77 -21.10
C SER A 169 -25.80 -30.90 -20.14
N THR A 170 -24.93 -31.36 -19.25
CA THR A 170 -25.27 -32.34 -18.23
C THR A 170 -25.80 -31.64 -16.99
N GLY A 171 -26.95 -32.05 -16.49
CA GLY A 171 -27.51 -31.57 -15.25
C GLY A 171 -26.64 -31.96 -14.06
N LEU A 172 -26.18 -30.97 -13.30
CA LEU A 172 -25.32 -31.17 -12.14
C LEU A 172 -25.98 -30.62 -10.87
N ALA A 173 -25.97 -31.45 -9.82
CA ALA A 173 -26.36 -31.09 -8.47
C ALA A 173 -25.23 -31.44 -7.52
N ILE A 174 -24.82 -30.49 -6.67
CA ILE A 174 -23.81 -30.70 -5.64
C ILE A 174 -24.45 -30.53 -4.28
N PHE A 175 -24.28 -31.52 -3.42
CA PHE A 175 -24.78 -31.53 -2.05
C PHE A 175 -23.65 -31.24 -1.07
N ASP A 176 -23.94 -30.52 -0.02
CA ASP A 176 -22.99 -30.24 1.05
C ASP A 176 -22.86 -31.43 2.04
N ARG A 177 -22.06 -31.26 3.11
CA ARG A 177 -21.83 -32.29 4.12
C ARG A 177 -23.08 -32.66 4.91
N ASN A 178 -24.10 -31.81 4.91
CA ASN A 178 -25.37 -32.04 5.57
C ASN A 178 -26.41 -32.63 4.60
N SER A 179 -25.94 -33.09 3.41
CA SER A 179 -26.79 -33.60 2.34
C SER A 179 -27.83 -32.59 1.81
N GLN A 180 -27.59 -31.28 1.99
CA GLN A 180 -28.41 -30.22 1.41
C GLN A 180 -27.88 -29.75 0.09
N LEU A 181 -28.74 -29.45 -0.88
CA LEU A 181 -28.36 -28.95 -2.19
C LEU A 181 -27.61 -27.61 -2.05
N ALA A 182 -26.33 -27.60 -2.39
CA ALA A 182 -25.45 -26.45 -2.30
C ALA A 182 -25.35 -25.69 -3.62
N LEU A 183 -25.30 -26.40 -4.74
CA LEU A 183 -25.12 -25.82 -6.07
C LEU A 183 -25.80 -26.68 -7.14
N PHE A 184 -26.38 -26.04 -8.15
CA PHE A 184 -26.93 -26.70 -9.34
C PHE A 184 -26.68 -25.84 -10.58
N ASN A 185 -26.63 -26.45 -11.76
CA ASN A 185 -26.47 -25.74 -13.02
C ASN A 185 -27.83 -25.60 -13.78
N PRO A 186 -27.90 -24.69 -14.77
CA PRO A 186 -29.12 -24.51 -15.56
C PRO A 186 -29.59 -25.78 -16.26
N ALA A 187 -28.66 -26.62 -16.77
CA ALA A 187 -29.01 -27.86 -17.42
C ALA A 187 -29.78 -28.82 -16.50
N LEU A 188 -29.53 -28.79 -15.19
CA LEU A 188 -30.32 -29.57 -14.24
C LEU A 188 -31.77 -29.14 -14.26
N VAL A 189 -32.03 -27.83 -14.26
CA VAL A 189 -33.40 -27.27 -14.30
C VAL A 189 -34.11 -27.73 -15.59
N ASP A 190 -33.43 -27.58 -16.72
CA ASP A 190 -33.98 -27.92 -18.06
C ASP A 190 -34.25 -29.42 -18.18
N LEU A 191 -33.35 -30.28 -17.71
CA LEU A 191 -33.46 -31.73 -17.80
C LEU A 191 -34.41 -32.34 -16.79
N SER A 192 -34.48 -31.79 -15.58
CA SER A 192 -35.29 -32.32 -14.47
C SER A 192 -36.71 -31.76 -14.43
N ALA A 193 -36.95 -30.62 -15.08
CA ALA A 193 -38.19 -29.86 -14.99
C ALA A 193 -38.54 -29.48 -13.51
N LEU A 194 -37.56 -29.45 -12.63
CA LEU A 194 -37.76 -29.05 -11.23
C LEU A 194 -37.95 -27.54 -11.11
N PRO A 195 -38.89 -27.05 -10.33
CA PRO A 195 -39.03 -25.62 -10.10
C PRO A 195 -37.75 -25.02 -9.49
N VAL A 196 -37.32 -23.87 -10.03
CA VAL A 196 -36.11 -23.16 -9.51
C VAL A 196 -36.30 -22.78 -8.05
N GLU A 197 -37.50 -22.45 -7.63
CA GLU A 197 -37.85 -22.13 -6.25
C GLU A 197 -37.56 -23.31 -5.30
N PHE A 198 -37.89 -24.54 -5.74
CA PHE A 198 -37.62 -25.75 -4.98
C PHE A 198 -36.10 -25.98 -4.83
N LEU A 199 -35.35 -25.85 -5.93
CA LEU A 199 -33.88 -26.03 -5.91
C LEU A 199 -33.21 -24.93 -5.06
N SER A 200 -33.70 -23.69 -5.15
CA SER A 200 -33.16 -22.55 -4.40
C SER A 200 -33.45 -22.65 -2.90
N ALA A 201 -34.48 -23.39 -2.51
CA ALA A 201 -34.77 -23.69 -1.10
C ALA A 201 -33.79 -24.68 -0.46
N ARG A 202 -32.79 -25.18 -1.23
CA ARG A 202 -31.74 -26.10 -0.78
C ARG A 202 -32.29 -27.39 -0.19
N PRO A 203 -33.12 -28.15 -0.95
CA PRO A 203 -33.68 -29.38 -0.44
C PRO A 203 -32.59 -30.36 -0.01
N ASP A 204 -32.92 -31.21 0.93
CA ASP A 204 -32.08 -32.35 1.24
C ASP A 204 -32.10 -33.39 0.09
N MET A 205 -31.11 -34.29 0.09
CA MET A 205 -30.91 -35.26 -0.96
C MET A 205 -32.13 -36.18 -1.17
N LEU A 206 -32.80 -36.59 -0.09
CA LEU A 206 -33.96 -37.46 -0.20
C LEU A 206 -35.14 -36.74 -0.84
N SER A 207 -35.48 -35.56 -0.36
CA SER A 207 -36.51 -34.69 -0.93
C SER A 207 -36.25 -34.37 -2.40
N PHE A 208 -34.96 -34.16 -2.78
CA PHE A 208 -34.56 -33.94 -4.15
C PHE A 208 -34.85 -35.15 -5.04
N PHE A 209 -34.47 -36.37 -4.62
CA PHE A 209 -34.71 -37.57 -5.40
C PHE A 209 -36.22 -37.95 -5.44
N ASP A 210 -36.97 -37.77 -4.37
CA ASP A 210 -38.41 -37.98 -4.34
C ASP A 210 -39.10 -37.09 -5.38
N ARG A 211 -38.67 -35.79 -5.45
CA ARG A 211 -39.23 -34.86 -6.41
C ARG A 211 -38.88 -35.19 -7.86
N LEU A 212 -37.63 -35.73 -8.13
CA LEU A 212 -37.27 -36.25 -9.44
C LEU A 212 -38.10 -37.47 -9.87
N ARG A 213 -38.44 -38.36 -8.90
CA ARG A 213 -39.29 -39.53 -9.13
C ARG A 213 -40.72 -39.11 -9.45
N ASP A 214 -41.27 -38.15 -8.72
CA ASP A 214 -42.60 -37.59 -8.95
C ASP A 214 -42.72 -37.01 -10.38
N ASN A 215 -41.65 -36.34 -10.85
CA ASN A 215 -41.59 -35.77 -12.18
C ASN A 215 -41.27 -36.83 -13.30
N ARG A 216 -41.15 -38.12 -12.96
CA ARG A 216 -40.79 -39.24 -13.88
C ARG A 216 -39.49 -39.05 -14.67
N VAL A 217 -38.54 -38.30 -14.10
CA VAL A 217 -37.23 -38.07 -14.69
C VAL A 217 -36.26 -39.23 -14.37
N MET A 218 -36.56 -40.04 -13.34
CA MET A 218 -35.83 -41.26 -12.98
C MET A 218 -36.64 -42.51 -13.30
N PRO A 219 -36.02 -43.61 -13.79
CA PRO A 219 -36.68 -44.91 -13.86
C PRO A 219 -37.05 -45.40 -12.47
N GLU A 220 -38.13 -46.20 -12.38
CA GLU A 220 -38.57 -46.84 -11.13
C GLU A 220 -37.51 -47.76 -10.54
#